data_02681d31fa7dc4d2551aec2bf19652da
#
_entry.id   02681d31fa7dc4d2551aec2bf19652da
#
_cell.length_a   1.000
_cell.length_b   1.000
_cell.length_c   1.000
_cell.angle_alpha   90.00
_cell.angle_beta   90.00
_cell.angle_gamma   90.00
#
_symmetry.space_group_name_H-M   'P 1'
#
loop_
_entity.id
_entity.type
_entity.pdbx_description
1 polymer ?
#
loop_
_entity_poly.entity_id
_entity_poly.type
_entity_poly.pdbx_seq_one_letter_code
_entity_poly.pdbx_strand_id
1 'polypeptide(L)'
;YEKLKQLKEKIDQPLAAILTLNTVAHTVGATGVGAQVTIVFGDGYLGIASAVMTLLILVLSEILPKTIGARYWPSLVPVLPTILNAMILLLKPFIWMSDQIMKLFGGGHHEHDLRQEIKALTILGRELNKLDEDEQRVIGNILDLHDIKVRDIMTPRTVCETASPDETLDSFAERVKVGQFSRYPVLDKDEAPLGIAFRYDMLDITDQKTVADLMKPVKVISDKMSAEQLMAQLMHERQHMCLVYDEYGTWLGLVTMEDVIEAIIGQPIMDETDDIPNMRRFAKRRWEHKQKQLEDVKS
;
A
#
# COMPACT_ATOMS: atom_id res chain seq x y z
N TYR A 1 -25.10 -8.97 -16.44
CA TYR A 1 -23.85 -8.41 -15.89
C TYR A 1 -23.51 -9.02 -14.51
N GLU A 2 -24.48 -9.12 -13.58
CA GLU A 2 -24.26 -9.67 -12.23
C GLU A 2 -23.81 -11.14 -12.24
N LYS A 3 -24.42 -11.99 -13.06
CA LYS A 3 -24.01 -13.40 -13.19
C LYS A 3 -22.54 -13.56 -13.63
N LEU A 4 -22.07 -12.68 -14.51
CA LEU A 4 -20.68 -12.69 -14.95
C LEU A 4 -19.73 -12.22 -13.84
N LYS A 5 -20.16 -11.24 -13.04
CA LYS A 5 -19.42 -10.76 -11.86
C LYS A 5 -19.24 -11.87 -10.82
N GLN A 6 -20.31 -12.60 -10.50
CA GLN A 6 -20.23 -13.74 -9.58
C GLN A 6 -19.29 -14.86 -10.06
N LEU A 7 -19.29 -15.15 -11.37
CA LEU A 7 -18.37 -16.12 -11.96
C LEU A 7 -16.92 -15.64 -11.93
N LYS A 8 -16.68 -14.32 -12.03
CA LYS A 8 -15.36 -13.71 -11.93
C LYS A 8 -14.84 -13.73 -10.48
N GLU A 9 -15.69 -13.53 -9.50
CA GLU A 9 -15.34 -13.61 -8.07
C GLU A 9 -14.93 -15.03 -7.64
N LYS A 10 -15.44 -16.06 -8.32
CA LYS A 10 -15.11 -17.47 -8.09
C LYS A 10 -14.59 -18.13 -9.34
N ILE A 11 -13.54 -17.55 -9.92
CA ILE A 11 -13.02 -17.98 -11.24
C ILE A 11 -12.52 -19.43 -11.27
N ASP A 12 -12.13 -19.97 -10.11
CA ASP A 12 -11.65 -21.33 -9.98
C ASP A 12 -12.71 -22.37 -10.36
N GLN A 13 -13.99 -22.11 -10.04
CA GLN A 13 -15.08 -23.02 -10.34
C GLN A 13 -15.35 -23.20 -11.84
N PRO A 14 -15.54 -22.10 -12.64
CA PRO A 14 -15.68 -22.26 -14.08
C PRO A 14 -14.43 -22.82 -14.76
N LEU A 15 -13.23 -22.47 -14.28
CA LEU A 15 -11.99 -23.06 -14.81
C LEU A 15 -11.92 -24.56 -14.55
N ALA A 16 -12.19 -25.01 -13.31
CA ALA A 16 -12.22 -26.42 -12.97
C ALA A 16 -13.26 -27.17 -13.79
N ALA A 17 -14.45 -26.59 -14.00
CA ALA A 17 -15.50 -27.19 -14.82
C ALA A 17 -15.06 -27.36 -16.29
N ILE A 18 -14.48 -26.33 -16.89
CA ILE A 18 -13.99 -26.36 -18.29
C ILE A 18 -12.89 -27.41 -18.43
N LEU A 19 -11.88 -27.40 -17.55
CA LEU A 19 -10.75 -28.33 -17.59
C LEU A 19 -11.21 -29.79 -17.42
N THR A 20 -12.09 -30.03 -16.44
CA THR A 20 -12.63 -31.36 -16.18
C THR A 20 -13.40 -31.90 -17.40
N LEU A 21 -14.31 -31.08 -17.95
CA LEU A 21 -15.09 -31.50 -19.11
C LEU A 21 -14.20 -31.76 -20.31
N ASN A 22 -13.23 -30.90 -20.58
CA ASN A 22 -12.27 -31.04 -21.67
C ASN A 22 -11.48 -32.34 -21.52
N THR A 23 -10.94 -32.61 -20.34
CA THR A 23 -10.14 -33.83 -20.07
C THR A 23 -11.00 -35.09 -20.24
N VAL A 24 -12.22 -35.09 -19.68
CA VAL A 24 -13.12 -36.24 -19.78
C VAL A 24 -13.50 -36.48 -21.25
N ALA A 25 -13.90 -35.42 -21.98
CA ALA A 25 -14.27 -35.54 -23.39
C ALA A 25 -13.14 -36.08 -24.26
N HIS A 26 -11.92 -35.60 -24.08
CA HIS A 26 -10.76 -36.08 -24.84
C HIS A 26 -10.40 -37.52 -24.49
N THR A 27 -10.37 -37.86 -23.20
CA THR A 27 -9.98 -39.20 -22.77
C THR A 27 -11.00 -40.25 -23.19
N VAL A 28 -12.28 -40.03 -22.88
CA VAL A 28 -13.37 -40.93 -23.25
C VAL A 28 -13.52 -41.02 -24.77
N GLY A 29 -13.47 -39.89 -25.46
CA GLY A 29 -13.55 -39.81 -26.91
C GLY A 29 -12.43 -40.58 -27.61
N ALA A 30 -11.17 -40.34 -27.21
CA ALA A 30 -10.02 -41.03 -27.78
C ALA A 30 -10.05 -42.56 -27.52
N THR A 31 -10.39 -42.96 -26.29
CA THR A 31 -10.50 -44.36 -25.92
C THR A 31 -11.65 -45.05 -26.71
N GLY A 32 -12.78 -44.42 -26.80
CA GLY A 32 -13.94 -44.93 -27.54
C GLY A 32 -13.65 -45.12 -29.04
N VAL A 33 -13.03 -44.10 -29.68
CA VAL A 33 -12.62 -44.21 -31.09
C VAL A 33 -11.53 -45.25 -31.26
N GLY A 34 -10.52 -45.33 -30.37
CA GLY A 34 -9.51 -46.36 -30.44
C GLY A 34 -10.06 -47.78 -30.37
N ALA A 35 -11.01 -48.02 -29.48
CA ALA A 35 -11.69 -49.33 -29.37
C ALA A 35 -12.47 -49.69 -30.63
N GLN A 36 -13.18 -48.71 -31.23
CA GLN A 36 -13.94 -48.95 -32.49
C GLN A 36 -12.99 -49.21 -33.69
N VAL A 37 -11.88 -48.50 -33.77
CA VAL A 37 -10.86 -48.71 -34.82
C VAL A 37 -10.31 -50.17 -34.74
N THR A 38 -9.98 -50.63 -33.53
CA THR A 38 -9.48 -52.00 -33.34
C THR A 38 -10.51 -53.05 -33.77
N ILE A 39 -11.79 -52.83 -33.41
CA ILE A 39 -12.88 -53.78 -33.80
C ILE A 39 -13.10 -53.80 -35.31
N VAL A 40 -13.10 -52.61 -35.99
CA VAL A 40 -13.47 -52.52 -37.39
C VAL A 40 -12.32 -52.77 -38.34
N PHE A 41 -11.12 -52.24 -38.00
CA PHE A 41 -9.95 -52.24 -38.89
C PHE A 41 -8.78 -53.13 -38.41
N GLY A 42 -8.85 -53.63 -37.18
CA GLY A 42 -7.80 -54.42 -36.58
C GLY A 42 -6.68 -53.58 -35.94
N ASP A 43 -5.83 -54.25 -35.14
CA ASP A 43 -4.80 -53.60 -34.32
C ASP A 43 -3.73 -52.83 -35.12
N GLY A 44 -3.49 -53.21 -36.38
CA GLY A 44 -2.48 -52.60 -37.24
C GLY A 44 -2.78 -51.14 -37.57
N TYR A 45 -4.00 -50.69 -37.46
CA TYR A 45 -4.42 -49.32 -37.77
C TYR A 45 -4.51 -48.39 -36.53
N LEU A 46 -4.33 -48.94 -35.33
CA LEU A 46 -4.44 -48.19 -34.11
C LEU A 46 -3.46 -47.01 -34.01
N GLY A 47 -2.24 -47.20 -34.48
CA GLY A 47 -1.22 -46.13 -34.48
C GLY A 47 -1.60 -44.93 -35.39
N ILE A 48 -2.06 -45.25 -36.61
CA ILE A 48 -2.50 -44.21 -37.59
C ILE A 48 -3.75 -43.48 -37.05
N ALA A 49 -4.73 -44.23 -36.56
CA ALA A 49 -5.95 -43.67 -35.99
C ALA A 49 -5.64 -42.75 -34.79
N SER A 50 -4.76 -43.16 -33.90
CA SER A 50 -4.31 -42.35 -32.77
C SER A 50 -3.65 -41.04 -33.20
N ALA A 51 -2.76 -41.07 -34.20
CA ALA A 51 -2.11 -39.89 -34.76
C ALA A 51 -3.15 -38.90 -35.38
N VAL A 52 -4.05 -39.43 -36.17
CA VAL A 52 -5.12 -38.61 -36.81
C VAL A 52 -6.04 -38.03 -35.74
N MET A 53 -6.45 -38.82 -34.75
CA MET A 53 -7.31 -38.37 -33.67
C MET A 53 -6.64 -37.31 -32.81
N THR A 54 -5.38 -37.47 -32.50
CA THR A 54 -4.59 -36.47 -31.77
C THR A 54 -4.57 -35.13 -32.53
N LEU A 55 -4.30 -35.18 -33.83
CA LEU A 55 -4.29 -33.97 -34.68
C LEU A 55 -5.67 -33.31 -34.73
N LEU A 56 -6.74 -34.08 -34.88
CA LEU A 56 -8.11 -33.57 -34.90
C LEU A 56 -8.50 -32.91 -33.57
N ILE A 57 -8.15 -33.56 -32.46
CA ILE A 57 -8.38 -33.01 -31.11
C ILE A 57 -7.62 -31.69 -30.96
N LEU A 58 -6.33 -31.68 -31.29
CA LEU A 58 -5.48 -30.50 -31.16
C LEU A 58 -6.04 -29.30 -31.97
N VAL A 59 -6.36 -29.55 -33.26
CA VAL A 59 -6.79 -28.47 -34.16
C VAL A 59 -8.25 -28.05 -33.90
N LEU A 60 -9.19 -29.00 -33.91
CA LEU A 60 -10.62 -28.69 -33.86
C LEU A 60 -11.14 -28.45 -32.45
N SER A 61 -10.60 -29.13 -31.47
CA SER A 61 -11.09 -29.07 -30.09
C SER A 61 -10.26 -28.12 -29.19
N GLU A 62 -9.03 -27.81 -29.53
CA GLU A 62 -8.19 -26.97 -28.71
C GLU A 62 -7.80 -25.65 -29.38
N ILE A 63 -7.11 -25.66 -30.50
CA ILE A 63 -6.60 -24.43 -31.12
C ILE A 63 -7.75 -23.57 -31.65
N LEU A 64 -8.65 -24.15 -32.44
CA LEU A 64 -9.73 -23.42 -33.11
C LEU A 64 -10.67 -22.75 -32.12
N PRO A 65 -11.24 -23.43 -31.09
CA PRO A 65 -12.14 -22.83 -30.13
C PRO A 65 -11.46 -21.74 -29.29
N LYS A 66 -10.22 -21.94 -28.87
CA LYS A 66 -9.45 -20.92 -28.12
C LYS A 66 -9.23 -19.67 -28.97
N THR A 67 -8.87 -19.83 -30.23
CA THR A 67 -8.64 -18.71 -31.14
C THR A 67 -9.93 -17.95 -31.43
N ILE A 68 -11.05 -18.66 -31.68
CA ILE A 68 -12.38 -18.07 -31.85
C ILE A 68 -12.82 -17.33 -30.60
N GLY A 69 -12.64 -17.96 -29.43
CA GLY A 69 -12.97 -17.36 -28.13
C GLY A 69 -12.19 -16.08 -27.88
N ALA A 70 -10.87 -16.06 -28.13
CA ALA A 70 -10.04 -14.89 -27.98
C ALA A 70 -10.41 -13.75 -28.93
N ARG A 71 -10.84 -14.06 -30.15
CA ARG A 71 -11.19 -13.05 -31.17
C ARG A 71 -12.61 -12.50 -31.01
N TYR A 72 -13.57 -13.37 -30.69
CA TYR A 72 -15.00 -13.03 -30.69
C TYR A 72 -15.61 -12.97 -29.26
N TRP A 73 -14.79 -12.86 -28.23
CA TRP A 73 -15.23 -12.82 -26.84
C TRP A 73 -16.36 -11.79 -26.55
N PRO A 74 -16.39 -10.56 -27.17
CA PRO A 74 -17.45 -9.60 -26.85
C PRO A 74 -18.84 -10.12 -27.26
N SER A 75 -18.93 -10.86 -28.35
CA SER A 75 -20.19 -11.45 -28.86
C SER A 75 -20.59 -12.69 -28.04
N LEU A 76 -19.65 -13.36 -27.41
CA LEU A 76 -19.89 -14.58 -26.61
C LEU A 76 -20.28 -14.27 -25.15
N VAL A 77 -19.91 -13.10 -24.64
CA VAL A 77 -20.18 -12.67 -23.24
C VAL A 77 -21.65 -12.84 -22.81
N PRO A 78 -22.68 -12.52 -23.61
CA PRO A 78 -24.06 -12.66 -23.14
C PRO A 78 -24.47 -14.10 -22.86
N VAL A 79 -23.94 -15.06 -23.62
CA VAL A 79 -24.30 -16.49 -23.55
C VAL A 79 -23.43 -17.26 -22.57
N LEU A 80 -22.17 -16.81 -22.37
CA LEU A 80 -21.16 -17.48 -21.56
C LEU A 80 -21.61 -17.81 -20.14
N PRO A 81 -22.26 -16.91 -19.37
CA PRO A 81 -22.68 -17.21 -18.00
C PRO A 81 -23.68 -18.34 -17.90
N THR A 82 -24.55 -18.49 -18.90
CA THR A 82 -25.57 -19.56 -18.91
C THR A 82 -24.92 -20.92 -19.15
N ILE A 83 -23.98 -20.99 -20.11
CA ILE A 83 -23.25 -22.23 -20.40
C ILE A 83 -22.37 -22.62 -19.21
N LEU A 84 -21.60 -21.68 -18.65
CA LEU A 84 -20.73 -21.95 -17.52
C LEU A 84 -21.49 -22.41 -16.29
N ASN A 85 -22.62 -21.78 -15.96
CA ASN A 85 -23.45 -22.24 -14.83
C ASN A 85 -24.02 -23.64 -15.05
N ALA A 86 -24.43 -23.97 -16.26
CA ALA A 86 -24.89 -25.32 -16.59
C ALA A 86 -23.74 -26.35 -16.44
N MET A 87 -22.54 -26.02 -16.89
CA MET A 87 -21.34 -26.87 -16.73
C MET A 87 -20.97 -27.03 -15.26
N ILE A 88 -20.95 -25.96 -14.48
CA ILE A 88 -20.67 -26.01 -13.04
C ILE A 88 -21.69 -26.90 -12.33
N LEU A 89 -22.97 -26.77 -12.67
CA LEU A 89 -24.02 -27.60 -12.08
C LEU A 89 -23.82 -29.09 -12.40
N LEU A 90 -23.50 -29.42 -13.65
CA LEU A 90 -23.26 -30.79 -14.10
C LEU A 90 -22.02 -31.41 -13.43
N LEU A 91 -20.96 -30.60 -13.28
CA LEU A 91 -19.66 -31.04 -12.76
C LEU A 91 -19.47 -30.75 -11.27
N LYS A 92 -20.53 -30.35 -10.57
CA LYS A 92 -20.49 -30.02 -9.14
C LYS A 92 -19.79 -31.05 -8.27
N PRO A 93 -19.99 -32.38 -8.45
CA PRO A 93 -19.30 -33.40 -7.62
C PRO A 93 -17.77 -33.35 -7.84
N PHE A 94 -17.30 -33.10 -9.07
CA PHE A 94 -15.88 -33.02 -9.38
C PHE A 94 -15.26 -31.74 -8.84
N ILE A 95 -15.98 -30.61 -8.94
CA ILE A 95 -15.55 -29.33 -8.36
C ILE A 95 -15.43 -29.44 -6.84
N TRP A 96 -16.42 -30.05 -6.17
CA TRP A 96 -16.40 -30.29 -4.74
C TRP A 96 -15.17 -31.13 -4.31
N MET A 97 -14.86 -32.17 -5.08
CA MET A 97 -13.68 -33.01 -4.83
C MET A 97 -12.39 -32.22 -4.99
N SER A 98 -12.29 -31.40 -6.02
CA SER A 98 -11.14 -30.50 -6.26
C SER A 98 -10.97 -29.51 -5.11
N ASP A 99 -12.06 -28.89 -4.64
CA ASP A 99 -12.05 -27.96 -3.51
C ASP A 99 -11.55 -28.62 -2.20
N GLN A 100 -11.92 -29.90 -1.97
CA GLN A 100 -11.42 -30.64 -0.80
C GLN A 100 -9.91 -30.90 -0.90
N ILE A 101 -9.43 -31.25 -2.09
CA ILE A 101 -8.00 -31.46 -2.33
C ILE A 101 -7.24 -30.15 -2.14
N MET A 102 -7.74 -29.05 -2.68
CA MET A 102 -7.12 -27.71 -2.53
C MET A 102 -7.03 -27.28 -1.07
N LYS A 103 -8.07 -27.53 -0.27
CA LYS A 103 -8.04 -27.25 1.18
C LYS A 103 -6.98 -28.05 1.91
N LEU A 104 -6.69 -29.29 1.49
CA LEU A 104 -5.66 -30.13 2.08
C LEU A 104 -4.24 -29.58 1.83
N PHE A 105 -4.03 -28.88 0.71
CA PHE A 105 -2.76 -28.24 0.34
C PHE A 105 -2.62 -26.81 0.84
N GLY A 106 -3.50 -26.35 1.75
CA GLY A 106 -3.39 -25.02 2.34
C GLY A 106 -3.74 -23.88 1.39
N GLY A 107 -4.62 -24.11 0.44
CA GLY A 107 -5.18 -23.10 -0.45
C GLY A 107 -6.01 -22.08 0.34
N GLY A 108 -5.33 -21.20 1.08
CA GLY A 108 -5.91 -19.97 1.55
C GLY A 108 -6.19 -19.10 0.34
N HIS A 109 -7.36 -18.49 0.27
CA HIS A 109 -7.54 -17.32 -0.54
C HIS A 109 -6.42 -16.36 -0.13
N HIS A 110 -5.42 -16.16 -0.99
CA HIS A 110 -4.64 -14.95 -0.92
C HIS A 110 -5.70 -13.86 -1.11
N GLU A 111 -6.03 -13.15 -0.06
CA GLU A 111 -6.58 -11.82 -0.23
C GLU A 111 -5.56 -11.14 -1.15
N HIS A 112 -5.90 -11.04 -2.42
CA HIS A 112 -5.12 -10.28 -3.38
C HIS A 112 -4.97 -8.91 -2.76
N ASP A 113 -3.77 -8.61 -2.30
CA ASP A 113 -3.49 -7.28 -1.78
C ASP A 113 -3.59 -6.32 -2.96
N LEU A 114 -4.79 -5.78 -3.14
CA LEU A 114 -5.11 -4.86 -4.23
C LEU A 114 -4.09 -3.70 -4.29
N ARG A 115 -3.51 -3.33 -3.14
CA ARG A 115 -2.48 -2.30 -3.08
C ARG A 115 -1.20 -2.75 -3.80
N GLN A 116 -0.80 -4.01 -3.64
CA GLN A 116 0.36 -4.57 -4.37
C GLN A 116 0.09 -4.68 -5.88
N GLU A 117 -1.13 -5.03 -6.28
CA GLU A 117 -1.51 -5.03 -7.70
C GLU A 117 -1.44 -3.62 -8.30
N ILE A 118 -1.96 -2.60 -7.59
CA ILE A 118 -1.88 -1.21 -8.03
C ILE A 118 -0.41 -0.77 -8.15
N LYS A 119 0.45 -1.12 -7.17
CA LYS A 119 1.90 -0.85 -7.26
C LYS A 119 2.54 -1.51 -8.48
N ALA A 120 2.21 -2.78 -8.74
CA ALA A 120 2.72 -3.48 -9.93
C ALA A 120 2.26 -2.79 -11.23
N LEU A 121 1.02 -2.29 -11.28
CA LEU A 121 0.52 -1.52 -12.43
C LEU A 121 1.26 -0.19 -12.61
N THR A 122 1.69 0.50 -11.54
CA THR A 122 2.49 1.73 -11.68
C THR A 122 3.87 1.45 -12.23
N ILE A 123 4.50 0.33 -11.85
CA ILE A 123 5.78 -0.11 -12.40
C ILE A 123 5.63 -0.37 -13.91
N LEU A 124 4.61 -1.12 -14.31
CA LEU A 124 4.30 -1.36 -15.72
C LEU A 124 4.00 -0.07 -16.49
N GLY A 125 3.28 0.87 -15.86
CA GLY A 125 3.00 2.19 -16.42
C GLY A 125 4.27 2.98 -16.74
N ARG A 126 5.28 2.89 -15.86
CA ARG A 126 6.60 3.49 -16.08
C ARG A 126 7.36 2.80 -17.22
N GLU A 127 7.39 1.46 -17.26
CA GLU A 127 8.04 0.70 -18.32
C GLU A 127 7.45 1.01 -19.71
N LEU A 128 6.16 1.27 -19.77
CA LEU A 128 5.45 1.67 -20.99
C LEU A 128 5.53 3.18 -21.29
N ASN A 129 6.32 3.96 -20.53
CA ASN A 129 6.43 5.43 -20.64
C ASN A 129 5.08 6.16 -20.54
N LYS A 130 4.17 5.66 -19.70
CA LYS A 130 2.87 6.28 -19.39
C LYS A 130 2.87 7.01 -18.05
N LEU A 131 3.81 6.68 -17.18
CA LEU A 131 4.09 7.33 -15.91
C LEU A 131 5.57 7.69 -15.88
N ASP A 132 5.92 8.81 -15.27
CA ASP A 132 7.30 9.14 -14.95
C ASP A 132 7.73 8.52 -13.60
N GLU A 133 9.00 8.73 -13.22
CA GLU A 133 9.57 8.17 -12.00
C GLU A 133 8.97 8.81 -10.75
N ASP A 134 8.68 10.10 -10.80
CA ASP A 134 8.12 10.86 -9.69
C ASP A 134 6.65 10.47 -9.46
N GLU A 135 5.87 10.34 -10.53
CA GLU A 135 4.48 9.87 -10.46
C GLU A 135 4.40 8.46 -9.87
N GLN A 136 5.23 7.52 -10.35
CA GLN A 136 5.28 6.16 -9.81
C GLN A 136 5.62 6.17 -8.31
N ARG A 137 6.63 6.95 -7.90
CA ARG A 137 7.07 7.07 -6.51
C ARG A 137 5.96 7.61 -5.61
N VAL A 138 5.32 8.71 -6.00
CA VAL A 138 4.24 9.35 -5.24
C VAL A 138 3.05 8.38 -5.05
N ILE A 139 2.61 7.71 -6.12
CA ILE A 139 1.52 6.72 -6.02
C ILE A 139 1.90 5.59 -5.06
N GLY A 140 3.13 5.07 -5.17
CA GLY A 140 3.65 4.03 -4.29
C GLY A 140 3.64 4.47 -2.82
N ASN A 141 4.16 5.65 -2.53
CA ASN A 141 4.22 6.21 -1.18
C ASN A 141 2.83 6.47 -0.58
N ILE A 142 1.86 6.95 -1.38
CA ILE A 142 0.47 7.11 -0.92
C ILE A 142 -0.13 5.77 -0.50
N LEU A 143 0.13 4.70 -1.24
CA LEU A 143 -0.34 3.36 -0.90
C LEU A 143 0.32 2.81 0.37
N ASP A 144 1.54 3.25 0.69
CA ASP A 144 2.27 2.85 1.90
C ASP A 144 1.97 3.71 3.13
N LEU A 145 1.29 4.85 2.97
CA LEU A 145 1.09 5.83 4.03
C LEU A 145 0.41 5.26 5.29
N HIS A 146 -0.41 4.22 5.14
CA HIS A 146 -1.08 3.54 6.24
C HIS A 146 -0.12 2.69 7.11
N ASP A 147 0.99 2.20 6.52
CA ASP A 147 2.00 1.41 7.22
C ASP A 147 3.04 2.27 7.93
N ILE A 148 3.30 3.47 7.38
CA ILE A 148 4.24 4.43 7.93
C ILE A 148 3.69 4.97 9.27
N LYS A 149 4.49 4.88 10.33
CA LYS A 149 4.12 5.40 11.65
C LYS A 149 4.61 6.83 11.86
N VAL A 150 3.91 7.58 12.70
CA VAL A 150 4.30 8.95 13.07
C VAL A 150 5.75 9.01 13.54
N ARG A 151 6.21 8.06 14.35
CA ARG A 151 7.60 7.98 14.82
C ARG A 151 8.63 7.89 13.69
N ASP A 152 8.22 7.40 12.50
CA ASP A 152 9.11 7.22 11.35
C ASP A 152 9.27 8.50 10.55
N ILE A 153 8.34 9.46 10.70
CA ILE A 153 8.33 10.75 9.98
C ILE A 153 8.52 11.97 10.89
N MET A 154 8.27 11.89 12.19
CA MET A 154 8.34 13.00 13.14
C MET A 154 9.74 13.62 13.24
N THR A 155 9.82 14.89 13.62
CA THR A 155 11.04 15.56 14.03
C THR A 155 11.34 15.22 15.49
N PRO A 156 12.51 14.57 15.80
CA PRO A 156 12.84 14.16 17.16
C PRO A 156 13.05 15.34 18.10
N ARG A 157 12.68 15.18 19.38
CA ARG A 157 12.81 16.20 20.43
C ARG A 157 14.21 16.80 20.56
N THR A 158 15.26 16.02 20.26
CA THR A 158 16.66 16.44 20.36
C THR A 158 17.07 17.57 19.43
N VAL A 159 16.25 17.87 18.45
CA VAL A 159 16.44 18.96 17.46
C VAL A 159 15.27 19.94 17.42
N CYS A 160 14.26 19.75 18.27
CA CYS A 160 13.17 20.69 18.42
C CYS A 160 13.60 21.87 19.32
N GLU A 161 13.17 23.06 18.95
CA GLU A 161 13.24 24.23 19.82
C GLU A 161 11.88 24.39 20.52
N THR A 162 11.91 24.53 21.84
CA THR A 162 10.73 24.69 22.68
C THR A 162 10.76 26.04 23.40
N ALA A 163 9.62 26.49 23.89
CA ALA A 163 9.51 27.63 24.77
C ALA A 163 8.99 27.22 26.16
N SER A 164 9.41 27.97 27.19
CA SER A 164 8.85 27.84 28.54
C SER A 164 7.63 28.75 28.68
N PRO A 165 6.58 28.34 29.41
CA PRO A 165 5.44 29.19 29.66
C PRO A 165 5.80 30.48 30.43
N ASP A 166 6.83 30.39 31.29
CA ASP A 166 7.31 31.49 32.13
C ASP A 166 8.32 32.41 31.39
N GLU A 167 8.73 32.09 30.20
CA GLU A 167 9.66 32.87 29.37
C GLU A 167 9.02 34.23 29.05
N THR A 168 9.80 35.34 29.27
CA THR A 168 9.34 36.68 28.94
C THR A 168 9.27 36.86 27.42
N LEU A 169 8.34 37.66 26.94
CA LEU A 169 8.18 37.89 25.50
C LEU A 169 9.39 38.58 24.85
N ASP A 170 10.10 39.43 25.58
CA ASP A 170 11.33 40.07 25.10
C ASP A 170 12.41 39.00 24.83
N SER A 171 12.62 38.07 25.78
CA SER A 171 13.58 36.97 25.64
C SER A 171 13.17 36.04 24.46
N PHE A 172 11.89 35.69 24.40
CA PHE A 172 11.37 34.85 23.32
C PHE A 172 11.50 35.56 21.95
N ALA A 173 11.19 36.86 21.87
CA ALA A 173 11.30 37.64 20.63
C ALA A 173 12.75 37.71 20.12
N GLU A 174 13.75 37.91 21.00
CA GLU A 174 15.16 37.90 20.59
C GLU A 174 15.58 36.55 20.03
N ARG A 175 15.19 35.48 20.69
CA ARG A 175 15.49 34.12 20.24
C ARG A 175 14.84 33.76 18.91
N VAL A 176 13.58 34.13 18.73
CA VAL A 176 12.78 33.86 17.53
C VAL A 176 13.21 34.70 16.33
N LYS A 177 13.77 35.91 16.56
CA LYS A 177 14.33 36.76 15.47
C LYS A 177 15.47 36.06 14.72
N VAL A 178 16.30 35.30 15.42
CA VAL A 178 17.44 34.56 14.89
C VAL A 178 17.04 33.15 14.44
N GLY A 179 15.97 32.61 15.04
CA GLY A 179 15.48 31.26 14.76
C GLY A 179 14.83 31.13 13.39
N GLN A 180 14.88 29.93 12.84
CA GLN A 180 14.29 29.59 11.52
C GLN A 180 12.84 29.11 11.64
N PHE A 181 12.35 28.78 12.85
CA PHE A 181 11.04 28.15 13.02
C PHE A 181 9.91 29.16 13.16
N SER A 182 8.75 28.80 12.63
CA SER A 182 7.53 29.59 12.72
C SER A 182 6.66 29.24 13.95
N ARG A 183 6.89 28.06 14.54
CA ARG A 183 6.07 27.48 15.63
C ARG A 183 6.99 26.86 16.67
N TYR A 184 6.73 27.14 17.93
CA TYR A 184 7.50 26.67 19.08
C TYR A 184 6.57 25.92 20.04
N PRO A 185 6.78 24.61 20.29
CA PRO A 185 6.09 23.89 21.36
C PRO A 185 6.33 24.56 22.70
N VAL A 186 5.27 24.76 23.46
CA VAL A 186 5.36 25.25 24.85
C VAL A 186 5.15 24.07 25.78
N LEU A 187 6.20 23.76 26.53
CA LEU A 187 6.23 22.63 27.47
C LEU A 187 6.51 23.15 28.87
N ASP A 188 6.00 22.42 29.87
CA ASP A 188 6.38 22.66 31.26
C ASP A 188 7.75 22.03 31.60
N LYS A 189 8.13 22.10 32.89
CA LYS A 189 9.39 21.55 33.39
C LYS A 189 9.47 20.02 33.34
N ASP A 190 8.32 19.36 33.29
CA ASP A 190 8.19 17.91 33.21
C ASP A 190 7.92 17.44 31.75
N GLU A 191 8.18 18.32 30.76
CA GLU A 191 7.93 18.10 29.34
C GLU A 191 6.43 17.84 29.01
N ALA A 192 5.49 18.26 29.88
CA ALA A 192 4.07 18.16 29.59
C ALA A 192 3.65 19.23 28.56
N PRO A 193 2.74 18.89 27.63
CA PRO A 193 2.33 19.78 26.54
C PRO A 193 1.37 20.85 27.03
N LEU A 194 1.75 22.11 26.96
CA LEU A 194 0.90 23.24 27.32
C LEU A 194 0.27 23.91 26.07
N GLY A 195 1.04 24.06 25.00
CA GLY A 195 0.53 24.72 23.81
C GLY A 195 1.58 24.90 22.72
N ILE A 196 1.29 25.80 21.78
CA ILE A 196 2.19 26.27 20.73
C ILE A 196 2.23 27.80 20.76
N ALA A 197 3.43 28.38 20.76
CA ALA A 197 3.66 29.80 20.50
C ALA A 197 4.04 30.00 19.03
N PHE A 198 3.50 31.03 18.39
CA PHE A 198 3.76 31.36 17.00
C PHE A 198 4.66 32.59 16.89
N ARG A 199 5.64 32.53 15.98
CA ARG A 199 6.53 33.65 15.69
C ARG A 199 5.77 34.93 15.29
N TYR A 200 4.70 34.80 14.51
CA TYR A 200 3.93 35.97 14.04
C TYR A 200 3.13 36.66 15.16
N ASP A 201 2.78 35.95 16.25
CA ASP A 201 2.08 36.56 17.38
C ASP A 201 2.97 37.60 18.10
N MET A 202 4.31 37.60 17.85
CA MET A 202 5.23 38.61 18.34
C MET A 202 5.08 39.97 17.68
N LEU A 203 4.34 40.07 16.58
CA LEU A 203 4.12 41.33 15.85
C LEU A 203 2.99 42.18 16.49
N ASP A 204 2.16 41.58 17.32
CA ASP A 204 0.96 42.22 17.87
C ASP A 204 0.90 42.07 19.42
N ILE A 205 2.00 42.45 20.08
CA ILE A 205 2.11 42.42 21.54
C ILE A 205 1.56 43.71 22.12
N THR A 206 0.52 43.62 22.92
CA THR A 206 -0.06 44.80 23.62
C THR A 206 0.13 44.71 25.13
N ASP A 207 -0.54 43.75 25.78
CA ASP A 207 -0.53 43.62 27.24
C ASP A 207 0.06 42.29 27.74
N GLN A 208 0.49 41.39 26.85
CA GLN A 208 1.06 40.10 27.18
C GLN A 208 2.47 40.25 27.76
N LYS A 209 2.82 39.41 28.74
CA LYS A 209 4.11 39.45 29.43
C LYS A 209 4.95 38.20 29.24
N THR A 210 4.29 37.06 29.09
CA THR A 210 4.95 35.76 29.01
C THR A 210 4.44 34.96 27.82
N VAL A 211 5.17 33.89 27.46
CA VAL A 211 4.75 32.96 26.38
C VAL A 211 3.43 32.30 26.71
N ALA A 212 3.12 32.07 27.98
CA ALA A 212 1.83 31.52 28.41
C ALA A 212 0.62 32.36 27.94
N ASP A 213 0.79 33.69 27.85
CA ASP A 213 -0.27 34.60 27.42
C ASP A 213 -0.57 34.52 25.92
N LEU A 214 0.39 34.02 25.11
CA LEU A 214 0.29 33.91 23.65
C LEU A 214 0.03 32.48 23.16
N MET A 215 0.29 31.48 23.97
CA MET A 215 0.21 30.10 23.52
C MET A 215 -1.22 29.71 23.11
N LYS A 216 -1.32 28.94 22.04
CA LYS A 216 -2.57 28.34 21.55
C LYS A 216 -2.59 26.85 21.83
N PRO A 217 -3.78 26.23 21.94
CA PRO A 217 -3.87 24.79 22.17
C PRO A 217 -3.12 23.98 21.13
N VAL A 218 -2.46 22.92 21.57
CA VAL A 218 -1.75 21.97 20.72
C VAL A 218 -2.37 20.58 20.83
N LYS A 219 -2.38 19.85 19.74
CA LYS A 219 -2.81 18.45 19.70
C LYS A 219 -1.67 17.52 20.07
N VAL A 220 -1.97 16.55 20.90
CA VAL A 220 -1.05 15.45 21.26
C VAL A 220 -1.52 14.18 20.56
N ILE A 221 -0.57 13.45 19.98
CA ILE A 221 -0.83 12.20 19.28
C ILE A 221 0.18 11.12 19.68
N SER A 222 -0.20 9.85 19.44
CA SER A 222 0.68 8.73 19.67
C SER A 222 1.69 8.54 18.52
N ASP A 223 2.91 8.17 18.87
CA ASP A 223 3.97 7.76 17.94
C ASP A 223 3.59 6.56 17.06
N LYS A 224 2.66 5.72 17.53
CA LYS A 224 2.16 4.51 16.84
C LYS A 224 1.05 4.81 15.80
N MET A 225 0.52 6.02 15.77
CA MET A 225 -0.46 6.43 14.77
C MET A 225 0.10 6.31 13.36
N SER A 226 -0.72 5.95 12.36
CA SER A 226 -0.26 5.95 10.97
C SER A 226 -0.21 7.36 10.39
N ALA A 227 0.68 7.57 9.41
CA ALA A 227 0.78 8.84 8.71
C ALA A 227 -0.52 9.19 7.95
N GLU A 228 -1.25 8.18 7.46
CA GLU A 228 -2.58 8.36 6.84
C GLU A 228 -3.58 8.94 7.84
N GLN A 229 -3.66 8.36 9.05
CA GLN A 229 -4.55 8.85 10.11
C GLN A 229 -4.17 10.27 10.56
N LEU A 230 -2.85 10.52 10.70
CA LEU A 230 -2.34 11.84 11.02
C LEU A 230 -2.74 12.87 9.97
N MET A 231 -2.55 12.57 8.69
CA MET A 231 -2.92 13.46 7.59
C MET A 231 -4.40 13.83 7.65
N ALA A 232 -5.27 12.82 7.79
CA ALA A 232 -6.71 13.04 7.89
C ALA A 232 -7.08 13.93 9.10
N GLN A 233 -6.42 13.72 10.24
CA GLN A 233 -6.64 14.50 11.45
C GLN A 233 -6.19 15.94 11.31
N LEU A 234 -4.95 16.18 10.81
CA LEU A 234 -4.41 17.52 10.58
C LEU A 234 -5.31 18.35 9.64
N MET A 235 -5.80 17.71 8.56
CA MET A 235 -6.71 18.34 7.61
C MET A 235 -8.09 18.66 8.23
N HIS A 236 -8.65 17.73 8.98
CA HIS A 236 -9.98 17.89 9.59
C HIS A 236 -9.97 18.99 10.67
N GLU A 237 -8.95 19.00 11.51
CA GLU A 237 -8.82 19.94 12.64
C GLU A 237 -8.15 21.26 12.21
N ARG A 238 -7.73 21.41 10.95
CA ARG A 238 -7.02 22.57 10.41
C ARG A 238 -5.76 22.91 11.22
N GLN A 239 -5.09 21.90 11.71
CA GLN A 239 -3.82 22.04 12.42
C GLN A 239 -2.67 21.67 11.52
N HIS A 240 -1.52 22.32 11.70
CA HIS A 240 -0.31 22.07 10.92
C HIS A 240 0.78 21.34 11.71
N MET A 241 0.61 21.24 13.04
CA MET A 241 1.59 20.61 13.94
C MET A 241 0.88 19.86 15.05
N CYS A 242 1.43 18.70 15.42
CA CYS A 242 1.06 17.93 16.60
C CYS A 242 2.32 17.60 17.42
N LEU A 243 2.18 17.45 18.73
CA LEU A 243 3.21 16.93 19.59
C LEU A 243 3.08 15.40 19.71
N VAL A 244 4.19 14.71 19.66
CA VAL A 244 4.24 13.24 19.65
C VAL A 244 4.69 12.73 21.00
N TYR A 245 3.90 11.84 21.59
CA TYR A 245 4.17 11.20 22.87
C TYR A 245 4.09 9.68 22.73
N ASP A 246 4.86 8.98 23.54
CA ASP A 246 4.76 7.54 23.68
C ASP A 246 3.63 7.12 24.62
N GLU A 247 3.43 5.81 24.81
CA GLU A 247 2.42 5.24 25.70
C GLU A 247 2.70 5.48 27.18
N TYR A 248 3.88 5.96 27.53
CA TYR A 248 4.30 6.27 28.90
C TYR A 248 4.21 7.77 29.22
N GLY A 249 3.76 8.57 28.26
CA GLY A 249 3.67 10.02 28.40
C GLY A 249 4.99 10.75 28.21
N THR A 250 5.99 10.12 27.58
CA THR A 250 7.26 10.76 27.25
C THR A 250 7.13 11.54 25.95
N TRP A 251 7.55 12.80 25.97
CA TRP A 251 7.62 13.60 24.74
C TRP A 251 8.73 13.10 23.82
N LEU A 252 8.37 12.71 22.61
CA LEU A 252 9.29 12.19 21.62
C LEU A 252 9.72 13.22 20.57
N GLY A 253 8.88 14.22 20.32
CA GLY A 253 9.11 15.23 19.32
C GLY A 253 7.82 15.87 18.80
N LEU A 254 7.87 16.37 17.59
CA LEU A 254 6.74 16.95 16.90
C LEU A 254 6.62 16.41 15.48
N VAL A 255 5.44 16.54 14.91
CA VAL A 255 5.19 16.20 13.50
C VAL A 255 4.30 17.27 12.88
N THR A 256 4.58 17.59 11.63
CA THR A 256 3.90 18.64 10.88
C THR A 256 3.22 18.07 9.63
N MET A 257 2.41 18.88 8.96
CA MET A 257 1.84 18.52 7.66
C MET A 257 2.93 18.36 6.60
N GLU A 258 4.00 19.15 6.69
CA GLU A 258 5.16 19.08 5.82
C GLU A 258 5.83 17.70 5.89
N ASP A 259 6.00 17.11 7.09
CA ASP A 259 6.56 15.76 7.28
C ASP A 259 5.72 14.68 6.55
N VAL A 260 4.38 14.83 6.59
CA VAL A 260 3.47 13.92 5.88
C VAL A 260 3.59 14.08 4.38
N ILE A 261 3.67 15.32 3.89
CA ILE A 261 3.84 15.60 2.45
C ILE A 261 5.20 15.10 1.97
N GLU A 262 6.27 15.25 2.75
CA GLU A 262 7.59 14.66 2.45
C GLU A 262 7.52 13.14 2.33
N ALA A 263 6.77 12.48 3.23
CA ALA A 263 6.56 11.04 3.14
C ALA A 263 5.83 10.62 1.85
N ILE A 264 4.89 11.43 1.37
CA ILE A 264 4.16 11.20 0.10
C ILE A 264 5.08 11.44 -1.10
N ILE A 265 5.79 12.59 -1.13
CA ILE A 265 6.66 12.95 -2.25
C ILE A 265 7.92 12.07 -2.29
N GLY A 266 8.36 11.56 -1.12
CA GLY A 266 9.58 10.77 -0.97
C GLY A 266 10.86 11.60 -1.04
N GLN A 267 10.75 12.92 -0.91
CA GLN A 267 11.85 13.88 -0.93
C GLN A 267 11.61 14.97 0.12
N PRO A 268 12.69 15.52 0.74
CA PRO A 268 12.54 16.64 1.65
C PRO A 268 12.06 17.89 0.93
N ILE A 269 11.16 18.62 1.58
CA ILE A 269 10.70 19.94 1.15
C ILE A 269 11.65 20.94 1.79
N MET A 270 12.33 21.75 0.98
CA MET A 270 13.24 22.78 1.44
C MET A 270 12.61 24.16 1.25
N ASP A 271 12.59 24.95 2.31
CA ASP A 271 12.29 26.37 2.24
C ASP A 271 13.57 27.16 1.91
N GLU A 272 13.45 28.36 1.41
CA GLU A 272 14.57 29.25 1.03
C GLU A 272 15.50 29.57 2.21
N THR A 273 14.99 29.41 3.44
CA THR A 273 15.69 29.70 4.71
C THR A 273 16.24 28.46 5.41
N ASP A 274 16.02 27.26 4.85
CA ASP A 274 16.42 26.01 5.50
C ASP A 274 17.88 25.66 5.23
N ASP A 275 18.70 25.72 6.26
CA ASP A 275 20.09 25.25 6.22
C ASP A 275 20.23 23.72 6.32
N ILE A 276 19.20 23.04 6.82
CA ILE A 276 19.22 21.59 7.10
C ILE A 276 18.09 20.88 6.38
N PRO A 277 18.39 20.10 5.33
CA PRO A 277 17.37 19.46 4.50
C PRO A 277 16.48 18.43 5.21
N ASN A 278 16.95 17.88 6.33
CA ASN A 278 16.18 16.86 7.07
C ASN A 278 16.61 16.81 8.52
N MET A 279 15.74 17.27 9.41
CA MET A 279 15.98 17.35 10.86
C MET A 279 16.23 15.98 11.51
N ARG A 280 15.62 14.90 11.02
CA ARG A 280 15.88 13.53 11.54
C ARG A 280 17.28 13.05 11.18
N ARG A 281 17.73 13.27 9.95
CA ARG A 281 19.11 12.96 9.54
C ARG A 281 20.12 13.77 10.33
N PHE A 282 19.80 15.03 10.60
CA PHE A 282 20.62 15.89 11.45
C PHE A 282 20.69 15.39 12.89
N ALA A 283 19.54 15.04 13.50
CA ALA A 283 19.49 14.45 14.83
C ALA A 283 20.32 13.18 14.93
N LYS A 284 20.21 12.28 13.93
CA LYS A 284 20.98 11.04 13.87
C LYS A 284 22.48 11.30 13.77
N ARG A 285 22.94 12.19 12.89
CA ARG A 285 24.36 12.57 12.74
C ARG A 285 24.91 13.19 14.03
N ARG A 286 24.13 14.07 14.67
CA ARG A 286 24.50 14.69 15.95
C ARG A 286 24.70 13.64 17.05
N TRP A 287 23.83 12.65 17.09
CA TRP A 287 23.95 11.53 18.03
C TRP A 287 25.16 10.65 17.74
N GLU A 288 25.38 10.25 16.49
CA GLU A 288 26.54 9.46 16.07
C GLU A 288 27.85 10.16 16.40
N HIS A 289 27.92 11.48 16.19
CA HIS A 289 29.10 12.29 16.57
C HIS A 289 29.33 12.31 18.08
N LYS A 290 28.26 12.45 18.85
CA LYS A 290 28.34 12.42 20.32
C LYS A 290 28.77 11.06 20.86
N GLN A 291 28.31 9.96 20.25
CA GLN A 291 28.77 8.62 20.63
C GLN A 291 30.26 8.43 20.37
N LYS A 292 30.79 8.83 19.22
CA LYS A 292 32.22 8.76 18.91
C LYS A 292 33.06 9.53 19.94
N GLN A 293 32.63 10.74 20.29
CA GLN A 293 33.34 11.51 21.34
C GLN A 293 33.35 10.82 22.71
N LEU A 294 32.26 10.10 23.05
CA LEU A 294 32.18 9.35 24.30
C LEU A 294 33.05 8.08 24.28
N GLU A 295 33.28 7.47 23.15
CA GLU A 295 34.16 6.34 22.92
C GLU A 295 35.64 6.78 23.02
N ASP A 296 35.98 7.91 22.37
CA ASP A 296 37.35 8.50 22.41
C ASP A 296 37.76 8.95 23.80
N VAL A 297 36.82 9.34 24.68
CA VAL A 297 37.09 9.72 26.08
C VAL A 297 37.26 8.49 26.98
N LYS A 298 36.79 7.30 26.56
CA LYS A 298 36.93 6.04 27.32
C LYS A 298 38.15 5.21 26.93
N SER A 299 38.79 5.55 25.81
CA SER A 299 40.06 4.93 25.37
C SER A 299 41.27 5.72 25.85
#